data_8138d5087a9224f44c1affc515dbbc62
#
_entry.id   8138d5087a9224f44c1affc515dbbc62
#
_cell.length_a   1.000
_cell.length_b   1.000
_cell.length_c   1.000
_cell.angle_alpha   90.00
_cell.angle_beta   90.00
_cell.angle_gamma   90.00
#
_symmetry.space_group_name_H-M   'P 1'
#
loop_
_entity.id
_entity.type
_entity.pdbx_description
1 polymer ?
#
loop_
_entity_poly.entity_id
_entity_poly.type
_entity_poly.pdbx_seq_one_letter_code
_entity_poly.pdbx_strand_id
1 'polypeptide(L)'
;MLVKIKPSKSWKDCNTHFIKAVKDEWYKSLVEIENMISKYTMLFYIDKGLKMMHLPITTGSISSPMGLGSDSLPVKVNLSGCDTYLADSMQFALEYGCRFFEKGAWYIMPSFRGEKEDERHLSQFYHSEAEIPGTLDDVINLVEEYLKYLCVNILEEYEEKIVEIAGTTEHIKRFINLKEVPRVTFN
;
A
#
# COMPACT_ATOMS: atom_id res chain seq x y z
N MET A 1 18.08 -21.37 -3.16
CA MET A 1 19.15 -20.49 -2.61
C MET A 1 18.86 -20.25 -1.14
N LEU A 2 19.87 -20.09 -0.27
CA LEU A 2 19.62 -19.82 1.15
C LEU A 2 19.28 -18.33 1.33
N VAL A 3 18.22 -18.04 2.10
CA VAL A 3 17.88 -16.67 2.53
C VAL A 3 19.06 -16.10 3.32
N LYS A 4 19.63 -15.00 2.86
CA LYS A 4 20.80 -14.34 3.49
C LYS A 4 20.38 -13.29 4.50
N ILE A 5 19.32 -12.52 4.18
CA ILE A 5 18.78 -11.44 5.02
C ILE A 5 17.50 -11.95 5.66
N LYS A 6 17.48 -12.02 7.01
CA LYS A 6 16.32 -12.50 7.76
C LYS A 6 15.55 -11.33 8.37
N PRO A 7 14.21 -11.44 8.49
CA PRO A 7 13.40 -10.45 9.19
C PRO A 7 13.95 -10.15 10.58
N SER A 8 14.17 -8.88 10.85
CA SER A 8 14.67 -8.43 12.15
C SER A 8 13.56 -8.54 13.20
N LYS A 9 13.96 -8.84 14.43
CA LYS A 9 13.08 -8.83 15.60
C LYS A 9 13.41 -7.71 16.58
N SER A 10 14.24 -6.74 16.18
CA SER A 10 14.67 -5.65 17.05
C SER A 10 13.53 -4.76 17.53
N TRP A 11 12.42 -4.70 16.76
CA TRP A 11 11.20 -3.98 17.12
C TRP A 11 10.53 -4.46 18.43
N LYS A 12 10.87 -5.67 18.91
CA LYS A 12 10.34 -6.19 20.17
C LYS A 12 10.91 -5.48 21.42
N ASP A 13 11.99 -4.72 21.27
CA ASP A 13 12.61 -3.95 22.32
C ASP A 13 12.68 -2.47 21.91
N CYS A 14 11.68 -1.72 22.29
CA CYS A 14 11.53 -0.31 21.93
C CYS A 14 12.73 0.55 22.37
N ASN A 15 13.40 0.18 23.45
CA ASN A 15 14.51 0.97 24.01
C ASN A 15 15.77 0.89 23.16
N THR A 16 15.98 -0.23 22.46
CA THR A 16 17.19 -0.45 21.65
C THR A 16 16.90 -0.58 20.15
N HIS A 17 15.62 -0.68 19.77
CA HIS A 17 15.20 -0.87 18.38
C HIS A 17 15.86 0.13 17.44
N PHE A 18 15.78 1.40 17.73
CA PHE A 18 16.30 2.48 16.86
C PHE A 18 17.79 2.31 16.55
N ILE A 19 18.60 2.01 17.57
CA ILE A 19 20.05 1.81 17.39
C ILE A 19 20.36 0.55 16.59
N LYS A 20 19.56 -0.51 16.77
CA LYS A 20 19.72 -1.79 16.06
C LYS A 20 19.28 -1.65 14.61
N ALA A 21 18.15 -0.99 14.37
CA ALA A 21 17.56 -0.85 13.05
C ALA A 21 18.50 -0.16 12.03
N VAL A 22 19.21 0.90 12.44
CA VAL A 22 20.11 1.62 11.53
C VAL A 22 21.33 0.81 11.07
N LYS A 23 21.60 -0.32 11.70
CA LYS A 23 22.70 -1.24 11.37
C LYS A 23 22.23 -2.56 10.75
N ASP A 24 20.93 -2.74 10.60
CA ASP A 24 20.33 -4.00 10.22
C ASP A 24 19.95 -3.98 8.73
N GLU A 25 20.57 -4.87 7.95
CA GLU A 25 20.32 -5.00 6.50
C GLU A 25 18.86 -5.29 6.16
N TRP A 26 18.09 -5.88 7.08
CA TRP A 26 16.66 -6.10 6.90
C TRP A 26 15.91 -4.77 6.74
N TYR A 27 16.09 -3.82 7.68
CA TYR A 27 15.40 -2.53 7.63
C TYR A 27 15.87 -1.68 6.46
N LYS A 28 17.16 -1.71 6.15
CA LYS A 28 17.68 -1.05 4.96
C LYS A 28 17.01 -1.58 3.69
N SER A 29 16.96 -2.90 3.55
CA SER A 29 16.31 -3.54 2.39
C SER A 29 14.80 -3.24 2.33
N LEU A 30 14.12 -3.18 3.47
CA LEU A 30 12.70 -2.81 3.54
C LEU A 30 12.49 -1.39 3.01
N VAL A 31 13.28 -0.42 3.49
CA VAL A 31 13.20 0.98 3.02
C VAL A 31 13.49 1.09 1.53
N GLU A 32 14.47 0.35 1.01
CA GLU A 32 14.80 0.34 -0.42
C GLU A 32 13.64 -0.20 -1.26
N ILE A 33 12.99 -1.30 -0.83
CA ILE A 33 11.83 -1.87 -1.52
C ILE A 33 10.63 -0.91 -1.46
N GLU A 34 10.34 -0.32 -0.31
CA GLU A 34 9.26 0.66 -0.15
C GLU A 34 9.49 1.90 -1.01
N ASN A 35 10.74 2.36 -1.11
CA ASN A 35 11.11 3.47 -2.00
C ASN A 35 10.85 3.12 -3.47
N MET A 36 11.18 1.91 -3.90
CA MET A 36 10.92 1.46 -5.27
C MET A 36 9.43 1.32 -5.54
N ILE A 37 8.67 0.74 -4.62
CA ILE A 37 7.21 0.67 -4.74
C ILE A 37 6.64 2.08 -4.90
N SER A 38 7.04 3.03 -4.07
CA SER A 38 6.58 4.41 -4.14
C SER A 38 6.95 5.09 -5.46
N LYS A 39 8.21 4.93 -5.91
CA LYS A 39 8.71 5.45 -7.20
C LYS A 39 7.85 4.95 -8.37
N TYR A 40 7.67 3.64 -8.47
CA TYR A 40 6.96 3.05 -9.60
C TYR A 40 5.44 3.23 -9.51
N THR A 41 4.87 3.32 -8.33
CA THR A 41 3.48 3.76 -8.14
C THR A 41 3.26 5.15 -8.71
N MET A 42 4.13 6.08 -8.37
CA MET A 42 4.07 7.46 -8.86
C MET A 42 4.19 7.52 -10.39
N LEU A 43 5.20 6.84 -10.95
CA LEU A 43 5.42 6.82 -12.39
C LEU A 43 4.23 6.20 -13.13
N PHE A 44 3.67 5.10 -12.62
CA PHE A 44 2.52 4.44 -13.22
C PHE A 44 1.30 5.36 -13.31
N TYR A 45 0.91 5.99 -12.21
CA TYR A 45 -0.26 6.85 -12.22
C TYR A 45 -0.06 8.15 -13.00
N ILE A 46 1.16 8.69 -13.02
CA ILE A 46 1.51 9.84 -13.86
C ILE A 46 1.37 9.47 -15.35
N ASP A 47 1.88 8.30 -15.75
CA ASP A 47 1.80 7.83 -17.14
C ASP A 47 0.35 7.58 -17.57
N LYS A 48 -0.49 7.08 -16.67
CA LYS A 48 -1.94 6.95 -16.87
C LYS A 48 -2.69 8.30 -16.92
N GLY A 49 -2.03 9.40 -16.58
CA GLY A 49 -2.59 10.76 -16.60
C GLY A 49 -3.42 11.12 -15.37
N LEU A 50 -3.44 10.27 -14.32
CA LEU A 50 -4.12 10.55 -13.06
C LEU A 50 -3.41 11.69 -12.31
N LYS A 51 -4.17 12.45 -11.51
CA LYS A 51 -3.63 13.55 -10.71
C LYS A 51 -3.40 13.15 -9.28
N MET A 52 -2.20 13.43 -8.77
CA MET A 52 -1.90 13.22 -7.36
C MET A 52 -2.64 14.23 -6.50
N MET A 53 -3.30 13.76 -5.45
CA MET A 53 -3.95 14.59 -4.45
C MET A 53 -3.25 14.47 -3.10
N HIS A 54 -2.92 15.61 -2.48
CA HIS A 54 -2.46 15.67 -1.10
C HIS A 54 -3.68 15.82 -0.19
N LEU A 55 -4.05 14.74 0.47
CA LEU A 55 -5.23 14.68 1.34
C LEU A 55 -4.81 14.69 2.82
N PRO A 56 -5.66 15.19 3.72
CA PRO A 56 -5.41 15.11 5.15
C PRO A 56 -5.40 13.65 5.62
N ILE A 57 -4.63 13.37 6.67
CA ILE A 57 -4.67 12.05 7.34
C ILE A 57 -5.80 11.93 8.38
N THR A 58 -6.63 12.95 8.49
CA THR A 58 -7.79 12.96 9.37
C THR A 58 -9.07 13.18 8.59
N THR A 59 -10.14 12.55 9.03
CA THR A 59 -11.42 12.60 8.34
C THR A 59 -12.58 12.62 9.34
N GLY A 60 -13.65 13.30 8.97
CA GLY A 60 -14.94 13.21 9.68
C GLY A 60 -15.77 11.99 9.26
N SER A 61 -15.37 11.29 8.19
CA SER A 61 -16.08 10.13 7.65
C SER A 61 -15.15 8.96 7.49
N ILE A 62 -15.49 7.83 8.09
CA ILE A 62 -14.80 6.55 7.91
C ILE A 62 -15.32 5.92 6.63
N SER A 63 -14.41 5.46 5.77
CA SER A 63 -14.76 4.90 4.46
C SER A 63 -15.14 3.42 4.54
N SER A 64 -14.56 2.68 5.45
CA SER A 64 -14.89 1.26 5.62
C SER A 64 -16.26 1.10 6.26
N PRO A 65 -17.17 0.30 5.68
CA PRO A 65 -18.47 0.00 6.27
C PRO A 65 -18.27 -0.84 7.53
N MET A 66 -18.20 -0.23 8.67
CA MET A 66 -18.11 -0.92 9.94
C MET A 66 -19.37 -1.75 10.17
N GLY A 67 -19.21 -3.05 10.43
CA GLY A 67 -20.28 -3.97 10.77
C GLY A 67 -20.92 -4.73 9.59
N LEU A 68 -20.51 -4.51 8.35
CA LEU A 68 -20.99 -5.26 7.18
C LEU A 68 -19.83 -5.99 6.48
N GLY A 69 -19.19 -6.93 7.20
CA GLY A 69 -18.08 -7.72 6.65
C GLY A 69 -16.71 -7.07 6.75
N SER A 70 -16.62 -5.92 7.41
CA SER A 70 -15.35 -5.29 7.79
C SER A 70 -15.25 -5.22 9.30
N ASP A 71 -14.16 -5.75 9.85
CA ASP A 71 -13.83 -5.68 11.28
C ASP A 71 -13.08 -4.38 11.62
N SER A 72 -12.97 -3.45 10.67
CA SER A 72 -12.24 -2.19 10.85
C SER A 72 -12.87 -1.32 11.91
N LEU A 73 -12.07 -0.95 12.91
CA LEU A 73 -12.43 0.00 13.95
C LEU A 73 -11.80 1.36 13.68
N PRO A 74 -12.51 2.48 13.94
CA PRO A 74 -11.95 3.80 13.74
C PRO A 74 -10.93 4.17 14.83
N VAL A 75 -9.87 4.85 14.45
CA VAL A 75 -8.93 5.47 15.38
C VAL A 75 -9.36 6.90 15.66
N LYS A 76 -9.95 7.15 16.84
CA LYS A 76 -10.41 8.48 17.26
C LYS A 76 -9.25 9.33 17.73
N VAL A 77 -9.24 10.59 17.32
CA VAL A 77 -8.27 11.61 17.76
C VAL A 77 -8.98 12.93 18.05
N ASN A 78 -8.38 13.74 18.91
CA ASN A 78 -8.82 15.10 19.13
C ASN A 78 -7.74 16.07 18.63
N LEU A 79 -8.12 16.92 17.68
CA LEU A 79 -7.25 17.96 17.14
C LEU A 79 -7.81 19.34 17.50
N SER A 80 -7.09 20.05 18.36
CA SER A 80 -7.45 21.40 18.77
C SER A 80 -8.90 21.53 19.28
N GLY A 81 -9.37 20.53 20.02
CA GLY A 81 -10.72 20.48 20.57
C GLY A 81 -11.79 19.93 19.61
N CYS A 82 -11.40 19.51 18.41
CA CYS A 82 -12.29 18.87 17.45
C CYS A 82 -12.07 17.36 17.45
N ASP A 83 -13.10 16.59 17.76
CA ASP A 83 -13.07 15.13 17.66
C ASP A 83 -13.17 14.71 16.20
N THR A 84 -12.25 13.87 15.76
CA THR A 84 -12.16 13.36 14.39
C THR A 84 -11.56 11.96 14.40
N TYR A 85 -11.26 11.42 13.23
CA TYR A 85 -10.65 10.09 13.09
C TYR A 85 -9.37 10.19 12.26
N LEU A 86 -8.42 9.31 12.52
CA LEU A 86 -7.36 9.02 11.55
C LEU A 86 -7.99 8.23 10.39
N ALA A 87 -7.63 8.58 9.18
CA ALA A 87 -8.24 8.01 7.99
C ALA A 87 -7.89 6.51 7.83
N ASP A 88 -8.90 5.70 7.65
CA ASP A 88 -8.78 4.30 7.22
C ASP A 88 -8.58 4.21 5.70
N SER A 89 -9.11 5.16 4.97
CA SER A 89 -8.96 5.46 3.54
C SER A 89 -9.48 6.87 3.29
N MET A 90 -9.05 7.48 2.20
CA MET A 90 -9.57 8.78 1.74
C MET A 90 -10.26 8.66 0.37
N GLN A 91 -10.79 7.48 0.04
CA GLN A 91 -11.48 7.22 -1.22
C GLN A 91 -12.60 8.23 -1.51
N PHE A 92 -13.41 8.62 -0.51
CA PHE A 92 -14.45 9.63 -0.70
C PHE A 92 -13.91 11.00 -1.13
N ALA A 93 -12.71 11.36 -0.68
CA ALA A 93 -12.05 12.57 -1.14
C ALA A 93 -11.46 12.40 -2.55
N LEU A 94 -11.00 11.19 -2.92
CA LEU A 94 -10.57 10.90 -4.28
C LEU A 94 -11.72 10.95 -5.29
N GLU A 95 -12.95 10.63 -4.91
CA GLU A 95 -14.13 10.77 -5.76
C GLU A 95 -14.32 12.22 -6.26
N TYR A 96 -13.94 13.22 -5.44
CA TYR A 96 -13.91 14.61 -5.93
C TYR A 96 -12.85 14.79 -7.03
N GLY A 97 -11.74 14.06 -6.97
CA GLY A 97 -10.74 14.04 -8.05
C GLY A 97 -11.34 13.63 -9.40
N CYS A 98 -12.23 12.63 -9.39
CA CYS A 98 -12.94 12.20 -10.60
C CYS A 98 -13.90 13.26 -11.16
N ARG A 99 -14.33 14.23 -10.35
CA ARG A 99 -15.13 15.39 -10.81
C ARG A 99 -14.27 16.51 -11.38
N PHE A 100 -13.02 16.61 -10.94
CA PHE A 100 -12.10 17.66 -11.39
C PHE A 100 -11.25 17.20 -12.58
N PHE A 101 -10.94 15.91 -12.67
CA PHE A 101 -9.97 15.38 -13.62
C PHE A 101 -10.54 14.19 -14.39
N GLU A 102 -10.51 14.30 -15.70
CA GLU A 102 -11.08 13.31 -16.62
C GLU A 102 -10.52 11.89 -16.41
N LYS A 103 -9.24 11.76 -16.02
CA LYS A 103 -8.58 10.47 -15.79
C LYS A 103 -8.66 10.00 -14.35
N GLY A 104 -9.17 10.82 -13.43
CA GLY A 104 -9.23 10.53 -12.01
C GLY A 104 -8.02 11.00 -11.22
N ALA A 105 -7.93 10.52 -10.01
CA ALA A 105 -6.93 10.96 -9.04
C ALA A 105 -6.38 9.80 -8.21
N TRP A 106 -5.24 10.01 -7.56
CA TRP A 106 -4.58 9.02 -6.72
C TRP A 106 -3.79 9.67 -5.58
N TYR A 107 -3.42 8.86 -4.60
CA TYR A 107 -2.48 9.24 -3.55
C TYR A 107 -1.64 8.06 -3.06
N ILE A 108 -0.57 8.35 -2.32
CA ILE A 108 0.07 7.44 -1.37
C ILE A 108 0.04 8.14 -0.02
N MET A 109 -0.60 7.54 0.98
CA MET A 109 -0.68 8.10 2.31
C MET A 109 -0.84 7.02 3.38
N PRO A 110 -0.53 7.32 4.66
CA PRO A 110 -0.78 6.39 5.74
C PRO A 110 -2.28 6.20 5.96
N SER A 111 -2.66 4.96 6.27
CA SER A 111 -3.98 4.53 6.68
C SER A 111 -3.92 3.87 8.04
N PHE A 112 -5.02 3.97 8.79
CA PHE A 112 -5.05 3.58 10.19
C PHE A 112 -6.19 2.61 10.46
N ARG A 113 -5.94 1.67 11.36
CA ARG A 113 -6.92 0.69 11.84
C ARG A 113 -6.88 0.67 13.36
N GLY A 114 -8.06 0.70 13.98
CA GLY A 114 -8.21 0.71 15.43
C GLY A 114 -8.38 -0.67 16.05
N GLU A 115 -8.51 -1.73 15.24
CA GLU A 115 -8.51 -3.11 15.69
C GLU A 115 -7.12 -3.54 16.18
N LYS A 116 -7.12 -4.62 16.97
CA LYS A 116 -5.87 -5.17 17.47
C LYS A 116 -5.05 -5.76 16.32
N GLU A 117 -3.79 -5.38 16.26
CA GLU A 117 -2.84 -5.93 15.32
C GLU A 117 -2.61 -7.44 15.52
N ASP A 118 -2.31 -8.13 14.44
CA ASP A 118 -1.91 -9.53 14.41
C ASP A 118 -0.69 -9.76 13.49
N GLU A 119 -0.41 -11.00 13.12
CA GLU A 119 0.73 -11.35 12.26
C GLU A 119 0.60 -10.82 10.81
N ARG A 120 -0.59 -10.40 10.39
CA ARG A 120 -0.90 -9.97 9.03
C ARG A 120 -1.41 -8.53 8.94
N HIS A 121 -1.93 -7.99 10.05
CA HIS A 121 -2.60 -6.69 10.08
C HIS A 121 -1.84 -5.72 10.96
N LEU A 122 -1.47 -4.60 10.36
CA LEU A 122 -0.83 -3.48 11.04
C LEU A 122 -1.88 -2.43 11.39
N SER A 123 -1.72 -1.77 12.54
CA SER A 123 -2.57 -0.63 12.92
C SER A 123 -2.32 0.63 12.09
N GLN A 124 -1.17 0.68 11.42
CA GLN A 124 -0.81 1.73 10.45
C GLN A 124 -0.02 1.13 9.30
N PHE A 125 -0.35 1.53 8.09
CA PHE A 125 0.35 1.14 6.86
C PHE A 125 0.15 2.21 5.78
N TYR A 126 0.87 2.10 4.66
CA TYR A 126 0.68 3.00 3.54
C TYR A 126 -0.29 2.40 2.52
N HIS A 127 -1.28 3.18 2.12
CA HIS A 127 -2.12 2.89 0.98
C HIS A 127 -1.61 3.60 -0.28
N SER A 128 -1.68 2.90 -1.41
CA SER A 128 -1.76 3.47 -2.73
C SER A 128 -3.20 3.28 -3.21
N GLU A 129 -3.94 4.36 -3.29
CA GLU A 129 -5.34 4.34 -3.74
C GLU A 129 -5.53 5.26 -4.94
N ALA A 130 -6.41 4.86 -5.86
CA ALA A 130 -6.80 5.64 -7.02
C ALA A 130 -8.30 5.49 -7.27
N GLU A 131 -8.92 6.59 -7.67
CA GLU A 131 -10.29 6.62 -8.17
C GLU A 131 -10.28 7.05 -9.64
N ILE A 132 -10.95 6.28 -10.47
CA ILE A 132 -11.08 6.55 -11.92
C ILE A 132 -12.54 6.56 -12.34
N PRO A 133 -12.95 7.43 -13.27
CA PRO A 133 -14.23 7.30 -13.93
C PRO A 133 -14.24 6.04 -14.80
N GLY A 134 -15.23 5.18 -14.63
CA GLY A 134 -15.31 3.95 -15.40
C GLY A 134 -16.20 2.88 -14.77
N THR A 135 -16.00 1.67 -15.24
CA THR A 135 -16.72 0.46 -14.81
C THR A 135 -15.84 -0.38 -13.86
N LEU A 136 -16.41 -1.43 -13.30
CA LEU A 136 -15.64 -2.41 -12.52
C LEU A 136 -14.50 -3.06 -13.34
N ASP A 137 -14.74 -3.33 -14.61
CA ASP A 137 -13.70 -3.90 -15.49
C ASP A 137 -12.55 -2.93 -15.71
N ASP A 138 -12.82 -1.63 -15.81
CA ASP A 138 -11.77 -0.61 -15.91
C ASP A 138 -10.88 -0.57 -14.65
N VAL A 139 -11.50 -0.67 -13.47
CA VAL A 139 -10.77 -0.76 -12.19
C VAL A 139 -9.93 -2.04 -12.11
N ILE A 140 -10.51 -3.20 -12.46
CA ILE A 140 -9.79 -4.47 -12.45
C ILE A 140 -8.58 -4.42 -13.38
N ASN A 141 -8.76 -3.90 -14.59
CA ASN A 141 -7.69 -3.76 -15.57
C ASN A 141 -6.56 -2.83 -15.05
N LEU A 142 -6.94 -1.69 -14.45
CA LEU A 142 -5.98 -0.76 -13.85
C LEU A 142 -5.14 -1.45 -12.75
N VAL A 143 -5.79 -2.22 -11.88
CA VAL A 143 -5.10 -2.95 -10.79
C VAL A 143 -4.17 -4.03 -11.34
N GLU A 144 -4.62 -4.81 -12.34
CA GLU A 144 -3.78 -5.83 -12.97
C GLU A 144 -2.54 -5.22 -13.65
N GLU A 145 -2.72 -4.14 -14.40
CA GLU A 145 -1.63 -3.42 -15.04
C GLU A 145 -0.66 -2.82 -14.01
N TYR A 146 -1.20 -2.21 -12.96
CA TYR A 146 -0.40 -1.63 -11.88
C TYR A 146 0.49 -2.67 -11.18
N LEU A 147 -0.10 -3.79 -10.77
CA LEU A 147 0.65 -4.85 -10.09
C LEU A 147 1.72 -5.47 -11.01
N LYS A 148 1.42 -5.71 -12.28
CA LYS A 148 2.40 -6.21 -13.26
C LYS A 148 3.52 -5.20 -13.49
N TYR A 149 3.17 -3.91 -13.63
CA TYR A 149 4.13 -2.83 -13.80
C TYR A 149 5.11 -2.75 -12.61
N LEU A 150 4.60 -2.78 -11.37
CA LEU A 150 5.43 -2.82 -10.17
C LEU A 150 6.36 -4.04 -10.17
N CYS A 151 5.82 -5.23 -10.40
CA CYS A 151 6.57 -6.47 -10.39
C CYS A 151 7.72 -6.48 -11.41
N VAL A 152 7.47 -6.02 -12.64
CA VAL A 152 8.50 -5.93 -13.70
C VAL A 152 9.63 -5.00 -13.25
N ASN A 153 9.30 -3.77 -12.91
CA ASN A 153 10.31 -2.76 -12.58
C ASN A 153 11.10 -3.09 -11.30
N ILE A 154 10.45 -3.67 -10.31
CA ILE A 154 11.13 -4.12 -9.07
C ILE A 154 12.11 -5.26 -9.39
N LEU A 155 11.75 -6.21 -10.25
CA LEU A 155 12.68 -7.27 -10.64
C LEU A 155 13.84 -6.73 -11.46
N GLU A 156 13.62 -5.80 -12.38
CA GLU A 156 14.68 -5.21 -13.18
C GLU A 156 15.75 -4.50 -12.34
N GLU A 157 15.32 -3.78 -11.30
CA GLU A 157 16.27 -3.01 -10.48
C GLU A 157 16.77 -3.76 -9.22
N TYR A 158 16.02 -4.78 -8.72
CA TYR A 158 16.25 -5.27 -7.36
C TYR A 158 16.16 -6.80 -7.19
N GLU A 159 16.20 -7.56 -8.29
CA GLU A 159 16.03 -9.01 -8.24
C GLU A 159 17.03 -9.71 -7.29
N GLU A 160 18.31 -9.36 -7.34
CA GLU A 160 19.33 -9.97 -6.49
C GLU A 160 19.03 -9.78 -5.00
N LYS A 161 18.61 -8.59 -4.60
CA LYS A 161 18.25 -8.29 -3.21
C LYS A 161 17.01 -9.04 -2.77
N ILE A 162 16.01 -9.17 -3.64
CA ILE A 162 14.81 -9.97 -3.33
C ILE A 162 15.19 -11.43 -3.13
N VAL A 163 16.11 -11.97 -3.93
CA VAL A 163 16.63 -13.33 -3.73
C VAL A 163 17.36 -13.46 -2.41
N GLU A 164 18.10 -12.45 -1.95
CA GLU A 164 18.76 -12.47 -0.64
C GLU A 164 17.76 -12.50 0.53
N ILE A 165 16.59 -11.87 0.37
CA ILE A 165 15.54 -11.76 1.38
C ILE A 165 14.61 -12.97 1.34
N ALA A 166 14.09 -13.30 0.16
CA ALA A 166 13.03 -14.30 -0.03
C ALA A 166 13.54 -15.66 -0.52
N GLY A 167 14.81 -15.75 -0.92
CA GLY A 167 15.43 -16.96 -1.48
C GLY A 167 15.07 -17.21 -2.95
N THR A 168 14.05 -16.56 -3.51
CA THR A 168 13.57 -16.74 -4.88
C THR A 168 12.73 -15.56 -5.36
N THR A 169 12.67 -15.37 -6.67
CA THR A 169 11.77 -14.43 -7.35
C THR A 169 10.72 -15.12 -8.23
N GLU A 170 10.67 -16.45 -8.20
CA GLU A 170 9.81 -17.24 -9.09
C GLU A 170 8.32 -16.94 -8.90
N HIS A 171 7.88 -16.58 -7.70
CA HIS A 171 6.49 -16.18 -7.44
C HIS A 171 6.12 -14.88 -8.17
N ILE A 172 7.04 -13.91 -8.22
CA ILE A 172 6.85 -12.64 -8.93
C ILE A 172 6.85 -12.89 -10.44
N LYS A 173 7.83 -13.67 -10.94
CA LYS A 173 7.92 -14.04 -12.36
C LYS A 173 6.69 -14.79 -12.84
N ARG A 174 6.15 -15.70 -12.03
CA ARG A 174 4.89 -16.39 -12.34
C ARG A 174 3.72 -15.42 -12.45
N PHE A 175 3.61 -14.45 -11.53
CA PHE A 175 2.55 -13.45 -11.59
C PHE A 175 2.65 -12.59 -12.86
N ILE A 176 3.83 -12.10 -13.21
CA ILE A 176 4.06 -11.30 -14.44
C ILE A 176 3.61 -12.07 -15.68
N ASN A 177 3.88 -13.39 -15.73
CA ASN A 177 3.58 -14.25 -16.86
C ASN A 177 2.14 -14.78 -16.90
N LEU A 178 1.28 -14.43 -15.94
CA LEU A 178 -0.14 -14.78 -16.00
C LEU A 178 -0.79 -14.09 -17.19
N LYS A 179 -1.44 -14.87 -18.03
CA LYS A 179 -2.25 -14.34 -19.14
C LYS A 179 -3.46 -13.58 -18.63
N GLU A 180 -4.06 -14.10 -17.56
CA GLU A 180 -5.23 -13.55 -16.89
C GLU A 180 -5.11 -13.78 -15.39
N VAL A 181 -5.39 -12.75 -14.59
CA VAL A 181 -5.43 -12.89 -13.14
C VAL A 181 -6.75 -13.55 -12.74
N PRO A 182 -6.75 -14.62 -11.93
CA PRO A 182 -7.97 -15.30 -11.52
C PRO A 182 -8.95 -14.35 -10.83
N ARG A 183 -10.21 -14.38 -11.26
CA ARG A 183 -11.29 -13.59 -10.67
C ARG A 183 -12.19 -14.51 -9.86
N VAL A 184 -12.49 -14.14 -8.64
CA VAL A 184 -13.37 -14.86 -7.73
C VAL A 184 -14.41 -13.92 -7.15
N THR A 185 -15.61 -14.43 -6.89
CA THR A 185 -16.62 -13.67 -6.15
C THR A 185 -16.36 -13.77 -4.67
N PHE A 186 -16.62 -12.69 -3.95
CA PHE A 186 -16.64 -12.70 -2.49
C PHE A 186 -18.00 -13.30 -2.06
N ASN A 187 -17.97 -14.52 -1.46
CA ASN A 187 -19.13 -15.21 -0.93
C ASN A 187 -19.07 -15.26 0.59
#